data_e15e9cf889251ed9bc7e28e606f6e8a9
#
_entry.id   e15e9cf889251ed9bc7e28e606f6e8a9
#
_cell.length_a   1.000
_cell.length_b   1.000
_cell.length_c   1.000
_cell.angle_alpha   90.00
_cell.angle_beta   90.00
_cell.angle_gamma   90.00
#
_symmetry.space_group_name_H-M   'P 1'
#
loop_
_entity.id
_entity.type
_entity.pdbx_description
1 polymer ?
#
loop_
_entity_poly.entity_id
_entity_poly.type
_entity_poly.pdbx_seq_one_letter_code
_entity_poly.pdbx_strand_id
1 'polypeptide(L)'
;MPLHELGPLVRRIEDAGYDSVWSAESTDFDGFTPLVVAAEHSERLRLVTGIVNVYTRGPALLAQTAAAMANVSNGRFVLGLGASSNVIVERWNGIPFERPLAKVTETVDYLRAVLAGDRGAGGFKLASPPAEPVPIVLAALRDRMLRLAARIADGAFTNFLPLSNVAQVVHTFDMPGKELACRFFSIPGPEDEALATATRTFVAYATVPVYTEFFRWLGHGDEIEPLVDAWNGGDRKRAVELAPEQLVREIFLLGPVEAQRERLAEFADAGITTAVLALSCPPAELPRLIDGFAVRP
;
A
#
# COMPACT_ATOMS: atom_id res chain seq x y z
N MET A 1 -3.59 -16.50 -6.77
CA MET A 1 -3.03 -17.05 -8.05
C MET A 1 -1.63 -17.55 -7.77
N PRO A 2 -1.24 -18.74 -8.26
CA PRO A 2 0.13 -19.26 -8.10
C PRO A 2 1.18 -18.36 -8.77
N LEU A 3 2.37 -18.24 -8.15
CA LEU A 3 3.41 -17.33 -8.64
C LEU A 3 3.89 -17.65 -10.07
N HIS A 4 3.93 -18.92 -10.45
CA HIS A 4 4.33 -19.34 -11.81
C HIS A 4 3.33 -18.95 -12.90
N GLU A 5 2.12 -18.52 -12.51
CA GLU A 5 1.10 -18.03 -13.43
C GLU A 5 1.11 -16.49 -13.57
N LEU A 6 1.92 -15.78 -12.80
CA LEU A 6 1.97 -14.30 -12.80
C LEU A 6 2.56 -13.72 -14.11
N GLY A 7 3.50 -14.42 -14.74
CA GLY A 7 4.25 -13.88 -15.88
C GLY A 7 3.39 -13.32 -17.02
N PRO A 8 2.39 -14.07 -17.53
CA PRO A 8 1.48 -13.55 -18.56
C PRO A 8 0.70 -12.30 -18.12
N LEU A 9 0.32 -12.24 -16.84
CA LEU A 9 -0.40 -11.10 -16.27
C LEU A 9 0.48 -9.85 -16.16
N VAL A 10 1.73 -10.03 -15.75
CA VAL A 10 2.72 -8.94 -15.66
C VAL A 10 2.97 -8.31 -17.03
N ARG A 11 3.18 -9.15 -18.05
CA ARG A 11 3.31 -8.65 -19.45
C ARG A 11 2.07 -7.86 -19.88
N ARG A 12 0.88 -8.36 -19.59
CA ARG A 12 -0.37 -7.65 -19.92
C ARG A 12 -0.48 -6.30 -19.20
N ILE A 13 -0.08 -6.22 -17.95
CA ILE A 13 -0.02 -4.96 -17.18
C ILE A 13 0.92 -3.97 -17.89
N GLU A 14 2.10 -4.42 -18.28
CA GLU A 14 3.06 -3.57 -19.00
C GLU A 14 2.56 -3.12 -20.36
N ASP A 15 1.96 -4.03 -21.14
CA ASP A 15 1.38 -3.75 -22.47
C ASP A 15 0.17 -2.81 -22.38
N ALA A 16 -0.57 -2.86 -21.28
CA ALA A 16 -1.69 -1.97 -21.00
C ALA A 16 -1.26 -0.55 -20.59
N GLY A 17 0.03 -0.28 -20.45
CA GLY A 17 0.58 1.04 -20.18
C GLY A 17 0.61 1.43 -18.70
N TYR A 18 0.54 0.49 -17.76
CA TYR A 18 0.75 0.79 -16.35
C TYR A 18 2.21 1.12 -16.06
N ASP A 19 2.44 2.00 -15.07
CA ASP A 19 3.78 2.43 -14.69
C ASP A 19 4.43 1.52 -13.66
N SER A 20 3.64 0.80 -12.86
CA SER A 20 4.16 0.02 -11.73
C SER A 20 3.28 -1.18 -11.36
N VAL A 21 3.91 -2.16 -10.72
CA VAL A 21 3.24 -3.24 -10.00
C VAL A 21 3.64 -3.22 -8.53
N TRP A 22 2.66 -3.44 -7.67
CA TRP A 22 2.81 -3.37 -6.22
C TRP A 22 2.52 -4.72 -5.58
N SER A 23 3.42 -5.19 -4.71
CA SER A 23 3.26 -6.43 -3.96
C SER A 23 3.16 -6.15 -2.47
N ALA A 24 2.04 -6.55 -1.87
CA ALA A 24 1.81 -6.40 -0.44
C ALA A 24 2.26 -7.65 0.33
N GLU A 25 2.85 -7.46 1.50
CA GLU A 25 3.12 -8.55 2.43
C GLU A 25 1.88 -8.81 3.29
N SER A 26 1.19 -9.91 3.01
CA SER A 26 -0.08 -10.25 3.66
C SER A 26 -0.14 -11.74 4.02
N THR A 27 -1.28 -12.40 3.80
CA THR A 27 -1.49 -13.81 4.16
C THR A 27 -1.03 -14.80 3.08
N ASP A 28 -0.80 -14.35 1.85
CA ASP A 28 -0.45 -15.24 0.73
C ASP A 28 1.05 -15.37 0.55
N PHE A 29 1.72 -14.28 0.15
CA PHE A 29 3.14 -14.26 -0.16
C PHE A 29 3.84 -13.12 0.59
N ASP A 30 5.17 -13.24 0.70
CA ASP A 30 6.01 -12.11 1.10
C ASP A 30 5.99 -11.00 0.04
N GLY A 31 6.41 -9.81 0.42
CA GLY A 31 6.34 -8.66 -0.47
C GLY A 31 7.35 -8.65 -1.62
N PHE A 32 8.37 -9.52 -1.62
CA PHE A 32 9.45 -9.51 -2.62
C PHE A 32 9.30 -10.59 -3.69
N THR A 33 8.90 -11.80 -3.32
CA THR A 33 8.88 -12.94 -4.24
C THR A 33 8.00 -12.70 -5.48
N PRO A 34 6.78 -12.11 -5.40
CA PRO A 34 6.01 -11.77 -6.60
C PRO A 34 6.71 -10.76 -7.49
N LEU A 35 7.50 -9.83 -6.91
CA LEU A 35 8.24 -8.83 -7.68
C LEU A 35 9.46 -9.39 -8.39
N VAL A 36 10.07 -10.47 -7.89
CA VAL A 36 11.10 -11.21 -8.64
C VAL A 36 10.51 -11.79 -9.92
N VAL A 37 9.33 -12.41 -9.83
CA VAL A 37 8.62 -12.88 -11.03
C VAL A 37 8.27 -11.72 -11.97
N ALA A 38 7.82 -10.59 -11.44
CA ALA A 38 7.53 -9.42 -12.23
C ALA A 38 8.78 -8.83 -12.92
N ALA A 39 9.94 -8.87 -12.27
CA ALA A 39 11.21 -8.45 -12.86
C ALA A 39 11.58 -9.23 -14.12
N GLU A 40 11.37 -10.56 -14.09
CA GLU A 40 11.65 -11.47 -15.20
C GLU A 40 10.68 -11.32 -16.39
N HIS A 41 9.52 -10.72 -16.15
CA HIS A 41 8.45 -10.64 -17.14
C HIS A 41 8.06 -9.22 -17.54
N SER A 42 8.86 -8.23 -17.16
CA SER A 42 8.68 -6.81 -17.54
C SER A 42 10.02 -6.11 -17.74
N GLU A 43 10.03 -5.08 -18.58
CA GLU A 43 11.22 -4.27 -18.88
C GLU A 43 11.10 -2.83 -18.38
N ARG A 44 9.88 -2.30 -18.21
CA ARG A 44 9.61 -0.91 -17.88
C ARG A 44 8.94 -0.70 -16.53
N LEU A 45 8.15 -1.67 -16.06
CA LEU A 45 7.38 -1.53 -14.82
C LEU A 45 8.28 -1.25 -13.62
N ARG A 46 7.96 -0.23 -12.85
CA ARG A 46 8.48 -0.07 -11.48
C ARG A 46 7.93 -1.19 -10.61
N LEU A 47 8.79 -1.77 -9.78
CA LEU A 47 8.47 -2.90 -8.92
C LEU A 47 8.48 -2.43 -7.48
N VAL A 48 7.32 -2.34 -6.84
CA VAL A 48 7.17 -1.68 -5.54
C VAL A 48 6.63 -2.63 -4.48
N THR A 49 7.29 -2.71 -3.32
CA THR A 49 6.66 -3.36 -2.17
C THR A 49 5.60 -2.45 -1.56
N GLY A 50 4.39 -2.93 -1.37
CA GLY A 50 3.27 -2.10 -0.88
C GLY A 50 2.51 -2.68 0.31
N ILE A 51 3.17 -2.90 1.43
CA ILE A 51 4.53 -2.63 1.91
C ILE A 51 5.13 -3.88 2.55
N VAL A 52 6.45 -3.87 2.79
CA VAL A 52 7.08 -4.78 3.75
C VAL A 52 7.27 -4.07 5.09
N ASN A 53 7.17 -4.81 6.20
CA ASN A 53 7.24 -4.19 7.51
C ASN A 53 8.67 -4.18 8.07
N VAL A 54 8.96 -3.15 8.90
CA VAL A 54 10.29 -2.92 9.48
C VAL A 54 10.62 -3.81 10.68
N TYR A 55 9.71 -4.69 11.12
CA TYR A 55 9.88 -5.54 12.30
C TYR A 55 10.29 -6.96 11.97
N THR A 56 9.68 -7.57 10.95
CA THR A 56 9.84 -9.00 10.64
C THR A 56 11.14 -9.32 9.92
N ARG A 57 11.85 -8.31 9.41
CA ARG A 57 13.18 -8.46 8.81
C ARG A 57 14.19 -7.57 9.51
N GLY A 58 15.35 -8.14 9.90
CA GLY A 58 16.46 -7.34 10.39
C GLY A 58 16.94 -6.34 9.31
N PRO A 59 17.44 -5.16 9.68
CA PRO A 59 17.79 -4.12 8.72
C PRO A 59 18.90 -4.53 7.75
N ALA A 60 19.84 -5.38 8.15
CA ALA A 60 20.88 -5.93 7.26
C ALA A 60 20.28 -6.84 6.18
N LEU A 61 19.37 -7.77 6.56
CA LEU A 61 18.68 -8.63 5.60
C LEU A 61 17.80 -7.81 4.66
N LEU A 62 17.13 -6.79 5.17
CA LEU A 62 16.29 -5.90 4.36
C LEU A 62 17.13 -5.13 3.33
N ALA A 63 18.34 -4.64 3.71
CA ALA A 63 19.29 -4.02 2.80
C ALA A 63 19.78 -4.99 1.72
N GLN A 64 20.12 -6.24 2.10
CA GLN A 64 20.51 -7.28 1.14
C GLN A 64 19.40 -7.57 0.14
N THR A 65 18.16 -7.72 0.61
CA THR A 65 17.01 -7.99 -0.25
C THR A 65 16.73 -6.83 -1.19
N ALA A 66 16.78 -5.57 -0.69
CA ALA A 66 16.59 -4.39 -1.51
C ALA A 66 17.66 -4.24 -2.59
N ALA A 67 18.93 -4.52 -2.26
CA ALA A 67 20.03 -4.52 -3.23
C ALA A 67 19.86 -5.62 -4.29
N ALA A 68 19.44 -6.83 -3.90
CA ALA A 68 19.14 -7.92 -4.82
C ALA A 68 17.98 -7.57 -5.76
N MET A 69 16.92 -6.94 -5.23
CA MET A 69 15.77 -6.47 -6.03
C MET A 69 16.16 -5.35 -7.01
N ALA A 70 17.00 -4.41 -6.59
CA ALA A 70 17.53 -3.38 -7.48
C ALA A 70 18.36 -3.99 -8.63
N ASN A 71 19.15 -5.03 -8.32
CA ASN A 71 19.94 -5.74 -9.33
C ASN A 71 19.06 -6.51 -10.32
N VAL A 72 18.17 -7.38 -9.85
CA VAL A 72 17.32 -8.23 -10.72
C VAL A 72 16.36 -7.41 -11.56
N SER A 73 15.92 -6.26 -11.07
CA SER A 73 15.02 -5.35 -11.78
C SER A 73 15.74 -4.32 -12.67
N ASN A 74 17.06 -4.34 -12.72
CA ASN A 74 17.85 -3.33 -13.42
C ASN A 74 17.50 -1.90 -12.98
N GLY A 75 17.47 -1.66 -11.65
CA GLY A 75 17.22 -0.35 -11.05
C GLY A 75 15.75 0.08 -10.93
N ARG A 76 14.78 -0.73 -11.38
CA ARG A 76 13.34 -0.40 -11.35
C ARG A 76 12.65 -0.64 -9.99
N PHE A 77 13.37 -1.17 -9.01
CA PHE A 77 12.82 -1.49 -7.70
C PHE A 77 12.64 -0.24 -6.83
N VAL A 78 11.51 -0.19 -6.12
CA VAL A 78 11.18 0.80 -5.10
C VAL A 78 10.82 0.09 -3.81
N LEU A 79 11.46 0.45 -2.71
CA LEU A 79 11.24 -0.16 -1.41
C LEU A 79 10.13 0.56 -0.65
N GLY A 80 8.94 -0.02 -0.66
CA GLY A 80 7.84 0.45 0.18
C GLY A 80 7.92 -0.18 1.56
N LEU A 81 8.04 0.64 2.59
CA LEU A 81 8.21 0.25 4.00
C LEU A 81 7.06 0.77 4.87
N GLY A 82 6.80 0.09 5.96
CA GLY A 82 5.85 0.56 6.97
C GLY A 82 6.00 -0.15 8.30
N ALA A 83 5.28 0.37 9.31
CA ALA A 83 5.23 -0.27 10.62
C ALA A 83 4.32 -1.51 10.64
N SER A 84 3.39 -1.63 9.68
CA SER A 84 2.35 -2.65 9.69
C SER A 84 1.38 -2.50 10.88
N SER A 85 0.84 -3.58 11.41
CA SER A 85 -0.08 -3.62 12.53
C SER A 85 0.40 -4.56 13.63
N ASN A 86 -0.09 -4.37 14.84
CA ASN A 86 0.15 -5.28 15.95
C ASN A 86 -0.34 -6.72 15.67
N VAL A 87 -1.36 -6.87 14.82
CA VAL A 87 -1.83 -8.21 14.42
C VAL A 87 -0.74 -8.97 13.66
N ILE A 88 -0.14 -8.34 12.66
CA ILE A 88 0.91 -8.98 11.85
C ILE A 88 2.20 -9.12 12.65
N VAL A 89 2.61 -8.08 13.36
CA VAL A 89 3.90 -8.05 14.05
C VAL A 89 3.87 -8.88 15.33
N GLU A 90 2.87 -8.66 16.22
CA GLU A 90 2.84 -9.35 17.50
C GLU A 90 2.16 -10.71 17.43
N ARG A 91 0.92 -10.76 16.88
CA ARG A 91 0.14 -12.01 16.94
C ARG A 91 0.66 -13.08 15.98
N TRP A 92 1.07 -12.70 14.76
CA TRP A 92 1.54 -13.66 13.77
C TRP A 92 3.03 -13.97 13.90
N ASN A 93 3.85 -12.99 14.26
CA ASN A 93 5.31 -13.13 14.28
C ASN A 93 5.93 -13.13 15.67
N GLY A 94 5.16 -12.87 16.75
CA GLY A 94 5.67 -12.88 18.11
C GLY A 94 6.68 -11.77 18.42
N ILE A 95 6.70 -10.70 17.65
CA ILE A 95 7.65 -9.59 17.79
C ILE A 95 6.93 -8.42 18.50
N PRO A 96 7.50 -7.81 19.55
CA PRO A 96 6.91 -6.65 20.20
C PRO A 96 6.67 -5.49 19.23
N PHE A 97 5.45 -4.95 19.20
CA PHE A 97 5.08 -3.78 18.38
C PHE A 97 5.30 -2.48 19.14
N GLU A 98 6.54 -2.06 19.24
CA GLU A 98 6.95 -0.92 20.04
C GLU A 98 7.56 0.19 19.20
N ARG A 99 7.34 1.45 19.61
CA ARG A 99 7.96 2.66 19.05
C ARG A 99 7.94 2.72 17.50
N PRO A 100 6.79 2.55 16.82
CA PRO A 100 6.75 2.37 15.37
C PRO A 100 7.38 3.52 14.57
N LEU A 101 7.23 4.78 15.00
CA LEU A 101 7.87 5.92 14.33
C LEU A 101 9.40 5.85 14.43
N ALA A 102 9.93 5.58 15.62
CA ALA A 102 11.37 5.46 15.81
C ALA A 102 11.92 4.26 15.02
N LYS A 103 11.23 3.11 15.06
CA LYS A 103 11.63 1.91 14.33
C LYS A 103 11.70 2.16 12.83
N VAL A 104 10.71 2.84 12.24
CA VAL A 104 10.73 3.22 10.83
C VAL A 104 11.89 4.17 10.54
N THR A 105 12.11 5.21 11.37
CA THR A 105 13.21 6.15 11.19
C THR A 105 14.57 5.45 11.22
N GLU A 106 14.83 4.68 12.28
CA GLU A 106 16.09 3.92 12.45
C GLU A 106 16.35 2.96 11.28
N THR A 107 15.28 2.32 10.77
CA THR A 107 15.39 1.42 9.62
C THR A 107 15.71 2.17 8.32
N VAL A 108 15.04 3.30 8.06
CA VAL A 108 15.31 4.10 6.84
C VAL A 108 16.72 4.67 6.87
N ASP A 109 17.17 5.23 8.01
CA ASP A 109 18.52 5.77 8.16
C ASP A 109 19.58 4.68 7.89
N TYR A 110 19.37 3.50 8.48
CA TYR A 110 20.24 2.34 8.24
C TYR A 110 20.29 1.94 6.76
N LEU A 111 19.12 1.83 6.12
CA LEU A 111 19.02 1.45 4.71
C LEU A 111 19.66 2.46 3.78
N ARG A 112 19.44 3.76 4.02
CA ARG A 112 20.07 4.83 3.24
C ARG A 112 21.59 4.72 3.25
N ALA A 113 22.18 4.55 4.44
CA ALA A 113 23.64 4.40 4.59
C ALA A 113 24.15 3.13 3.88
N VAL A 114 23.55 1.97 4.17
CA VAL A 114 24.04 0.67 3.68
C VAL A 114 23.83 0.52 2.16
N LEU A 115 22.71 0.97 1.62
CA LEU A 115 22.45 0.94 0.17
C LEU A 115 23.35 1.93 -0.61
N ALA A 116 23.80 3.02 0.03
CA ALA A 116 24.82 3.90 -0.53
C ALA A 116 26.25 3.35 -0.46
N GLY A 117 26.44 2.15 0.12
CA GLY A 117 27.73 1.51 0.26
C GLY A 117 28.49 1.87 1.54
N ASP A 118 27.88 2.57 2.48
CA ASP A 118 28.46 2.87 3.78
C ASP A 118 28.30 1.68 4.76
N ARG A 119 28.93 1.80 5.94
CA ARG A 119 28.74 0.85 7.03
C ARG A 119 27.51 1.21 7.85
N GLY A 120 26.59 0.26 8.01
CA GLY A 120 25.49 0.38 8.94
C GLY A 120 25.91 0.15 10.40
N ALA A 121 24.98 0.39 11.32
CA ALA A 121 25.15 0.03 12.72
C ALA A 121 25.52 -1.45 12.87
N GLY A 122 26.43 -1.77 13.79
CA GLY A 122 26.98 -3.14 13.93
C GLY A 122 28.03 -3.52 12.88
N GLY A 123 28.45 -2.57 12.01
CA GLY A 123 29.56 -2.75 11.09
C GLY A 123 29.22 -3.46 9.77
N PHE A 124 27.95 -3.82 9.54
CA PHE A 124 27.52 -4.45 8.30
C PHE A 124 27.71 -3.52 7.09
N LYS A 125 28.15 -4.08 5.98
CA LYS A 125 28.31 -3.39 4.70
C LYS A 125 27.95 -4.33 3.57
N LEU A 126 27.23 -3.85 2.55
CA LEU A 126 27.02 -4.61 1.33
C LEU A 126 28.32 -4.78 0.55
N ALA A 127 28.57 -6.00 0.06
CA ALA A 127 29.70 -6.26 -0.84
C ALA A 127 29.49 -5.63 -2.23
N SER A 128 28.23 -5.58 -2.66
CA SER A 128 27.82 -5.02 -3.96
C SER A 128 26.58 -4.12 -3.73
N PRO A 129 26.76 -2.86 -3.37
CA PRO A 129 25.65 -1.92 -3.25
C PRO A 129 25.02 -1.65 -4.64
N PRO A 130 23.74 -1.25 -4.71
CA PRO A 130 23.11 -0.83 -5.95
C PRO A 130 23.88 0.30 -6.63
N ALA A 131 23.92 0.31 -7.98
CA ALA A 131 24.57 1.37 -8.75
C ALA A 131 23.84 2.70 -8.62
N GLU A 132 22.49 2.63 -8.52
CA GLU A 132 21.63 3.80 -8.32
C GLU A 132 20.94 3.72 -6.97
N PRO A 133 20.59 4.88 -6.37
CA PRO A 133 19.83 4.91 -5.13
C PRO A 133 18.50 4.17 -5.25
N VAL A 134 18.19 3.28 -4.29
CA VAL A 134 16.88 2.62 -4.20
C VAL A 134 15.88 3.60 -3.56
N PRO A 135 14.83 4.03 -4.29
CA PRO A 135 13.82 4.89 -3.70
C PRO A 135 13.07 4.19 -2.56
N ILE A 136 12.72 4.94 -1.52
CA ILE A 136 11.98 4.44 -0.35
C ILE A 136 10.66 5.20 -0.24
N VAL A 137 9.53 4.46 -0.25
CA VAL A 137 8.19 4.99 -0.01
C VAL A 137 7.69 4.50 1.34
N LEU A 138 7.15 5.37 2.18
CA LEU A 138 6.65 4.99 3.50
C LEU A 138 5.13 4.90 3.55
N ALA A 139 4.62 3.78 4.10
CA ALA A 139 3.21 3.69 4.46
C ALA A 139 2.87 4.70 5.55
N ALA A 140 1.92 5.58 5.27
CA ALA A 140 1.55 6.66 6.14
C ALA A 140 0.04 6.94 6.06
N LEU A 141 -0.63 6.88 7.21
CA LEU A 141 -2.08 7.17 7.31
C LEU A 141 -2.33 8.52 7.98
N ARG A 142 -1.57 8.86 9.04
CA ARG A 142 -1.85 10.00 9.92
C ARG A 142 -0.68 10.98 10.02
N ASP A 143 -0.97 12.14 10.57
CA ASP A 143 -0.08 13.29 10.74
C ASP A 143 1.39 12.95 11.00
N ARG A 144 1.69 12.21 12.07
CA ARG A 144 3.09 11.96 12.47
C ARG A 144 3.86 11.13 11.44
N MET A 145 3.22 10.13 10.84
CA MET A 145 3.87 9.28 9.83
C MET A 145 3.93 9.96 8.47
N LEU A 146 2.91 10.74 8.09
CA LEU A 146 2.93 11.57 6.87
C LEU A 146 4.07 12.59 6.92
N ARG A 147 4.21 13.34 8.04
CA ARG A 147 5.33 14.27 8.23
C ARG A 147 6.68 13.57 8.29
N LEU A 148 6.75 12.36 8.84
CA LEU A 148 7.97 11.56 8.81
C LEU A 148 8.32 11.18 7.36
N ALA A 149 7.38 10.65 6.60
CA ALA A 149 7.56 10.29 5.19
C ALA A 149 8.03 11.49 4.36
N ALA A 150 7.41 12.65 4.56
CA ALA A 150 7.82 13.90 3.92
C ALA A 150 9.30 14.22 4.15
N ARG A 151 9.81 13.97 5.34
CA ARG A 151 11.18 14.31 5.76
C ARG A 151 12.24 13.34 5.27
N ILE A 152 12.00 12.01 5.36
CA ILE A 152 13.04 11.00 5.21
C ILE A 152 12.85 10.05 4.01
N ALA A 153 11.69 10.08 3.36
CA ALA A 153 11.36 9.18 2.25
C ALA A 153 11.22 9.92 0.92
N ASP A 154 11.15 9.17 -0.16
CA ASP A 154 10.96 9.68 -1.52
C ASP A 154 9.47 9.81 -1.88
N GLY A 155 8.60 9.22 -1.06
CA GLY A 155 7.15 9.31 -1.19
C GLY A 155 6.41 8.74 0.02
N ALA A 156 5.09 8.87 0.01
CA ALA A 156 4.18 8.25 0.96
C ALA A 156 3.17 7.34 0.27
N PHE A 157 2.74 6.30 0.97
CA PHE A 157 1.72 5.36 0.51
C PHE A 157 0.59 5.30 1.55
N THR A 158 -0.58 5.76 1.16
CA THR A 158 -1.78 5.75 2.01
C THR A 158 -2.81 4.72 1.56
N ASN A 159 -3.87 4.53 2.34
CA ASN A 159 -4.87 3.51 2.09
C ASN A 159 -6.19 3.88 2.77
N PHE A 160 -7.32 3.42 2.24
CA PHE A 160 -8.66 3.71 2.77
C PHE A 160 -8.93 5.21 2.97
N LEU A 161 -8.45 6.03 2.04
CA LEU A 161 -8.62 7.48 2.08
C LEU A 161 -9.94 7.89 1.43
N PRO A 162 -10.87 8.55 2.15
CA PRO A 162 -12.05 9.16 1.55
C PRO A 162 -11.65 10.31 0.63
N LEU A 163 -12.37 10.51 -0.47
CA LEU A 163 -12.10 11.60 -1.40
C LEU A 163 -12.18 12.96 -0.70
N SER A 164 -13.16 13.16 0.15
CA SER A 164 -13.34 14.38 0.94
C SER A 164 -12.16 14.76 1.83
N ASN A 165 -11.31 13.77 2.20
CA ASN A 165 -10.15 13.98 3.07
C ASN A 165 -8.80 14.02 2.33
N VAL A 166 -8.77 13.92 1.00
CA VAL A 166 -7.50 13.95 0.23
C VAL A 166 -6.74 15.23 0.51
N ALA A 167 -7.41 16.38 0.50
CA ALA A 167 -6.77 17.67 0.78
C ALA A 167 -6.09 17.74 2.16
N GLN A 168 -6.69 17.11 3.19
CA GLN A 168 -6.08 17.02 4.54
C GLN A 168 -4.78 16.22 4.52
N VAL A 169 -4.75 15.09 3.80
CA VAL A 169 -3.57 14.23 3.69
C VAL A 169 -2.48 14.91 2.87
N VAL A 170 -2.83 15.51 1.73
CA VAL A 170 -1.92 16.28 0.87
C VAL A 170 -1.28 17.44 1.66
N HIS A 171 -2.09 18.23 2.36
CA HIS A 171 -1.59 19.33 3.20
C HIS A 171 -0.68 18.84 4.33
N THR A 172 -0.99 17.69 4.94
CA THR A 172 -0.18 17.14 6.03
C THR A 172 1.14 16.57 5.53
N PHE A 173 1.16 15.94 4.36
CA PHE A 173 2.37 15.45 3.69
C PHE A 173 3.26 16.61 3.20
N ASP A 174 2.65 17.68 2.66
CA ASP A 174 3.26 18.96 2.28
C ASP A 174 4.62 18.85 1.58
N MET A 175 4.71 17.99 0.57
CA MET A 175 5.94 17.77 -0.20
C MET A 175 5.66 17.78 -1.71
N PRO A 176 5.48 18.97 -2.30
CA PRO A 176 5.32 19.09 -3.75
C PRO A 176 6.43 18.38 -4.53
N GLY A 177 6.06 17.57 -5.51
CA GLY A 177 7.00 16.82 -6.35
C GLY A 177 7.44 15.46 -5.80
N LYS A 178 7.05 15.08 -4.56
CA LYS A 178 7.18 13.70 -4.07
C LYS A 178 5.93 12.88 -4.37
N GLU A 179 6.12 11.58 -4.53
CA GLU A 179 5.03 10.65 -4.76
C GLU A 179 4.11 10.53 -3.55
N LEU A 180 2.81 10.73 -3.75
CA LEU A 180 1.75 10.38 -2.80
C LEU A 180 0.89 9.30 -3.44
N ALA A 181 1.19 8.05 -3.16
CA ALA A 181 0.46 6.91 -3.66
C ALA A 181 -0.72 6.57 -2.73
N CYS A 182 -1.83 6.14 -3.31
CA CYS A 182 -2.99 5.64 -2.57
C CYS A 182 -3.46 4.31 -3.14
N ARG A 183 -3.75 3.33 -2.26
CA ARG A 183 -4.35 2.06 -2.67
C ARG A 183 -5.86 2.18 -2.75
N PHE A 184 -6.41 1.78 -3.88
CA PHE A 184 -7.84 1.74 -4.14
C PHE A 184 -8.31 0.30 -4.35
N PHE A 185 -9.34 -0.10 -3.63
CA PHE A 185 -10.01 -1.38 -3.85
C PHE A 185 -11.06 -1.20 -4.96
N SER A 186 -10.79 -1.76 -6.12
CA SER A 186 -11.71 -1.82 -7.25
C SER A 186 -12.61 -3.05 -7.10
N ILE A 187 -13.91 -2.81 -6.98
CA ILE A 187 -14.94 -3.86 -6.86
C ILE A 187 -15.91 -3.69 -8.02
N PRO A 188 -15.62 -4.33 -9.17
CA PRO A 188 -16.49 -4.26 -10.33
C PRO A 188 -17.76 -5.09 -10.14
N GLY A 189 -18.84 -4.74 -10.85
CA GLY A 189 -20.10 -5.48 -10.84
C GLY A 189 -21.30 -4.60 -10.53
N PRO A 190 -22.47 -5.22 -10.29
CA PRO A 190 -23.67 -4.50 -9.86
C PRO A 190 -23.40 -3.70 -8.58
N GLU A 191 -23.90 -2.48 -8.53
CA GLU A 191 -23.55 -1.52 -7.48
C GLU A 191 -23.88 -2.02 -6.08
N ASP A 192 -25.05 -2.65 -5.88
CA ASP A 192 -25.48 -3.17 -4.58
C ASP A 192 -24.57 -4.30 -4.07
N GLU A 193 -24.13 -5.20 -4.95
CA GLU A 193 -23.22 -6.30 -4.61
C GLU A 193 -21.80 -5.78 -4.32
N ALA A 194 -21.35 -4.82 -5.12
CA ALA A 194 -20.07 -4.15 -4.93
C ALA A 194 -20.04 -3.40 -3.59
N LEU A 195 -21.09 -2.64 -3.29
CA LEU A 195 -21.25 -1.92 -2.03
C LEU A 195 -21.28 -2.87 -0.82
N ALA A 196 -22.03 -3.97 -0.90
CA ALA A 196 -22.06 -4.95 0.18
C ALA A 196 -20.68 -5.59 0.44
N THR A 197 -19.88 -5.79 -0.60
CA THR A 197 -18.50 -6.30 -0.48
C THR A 197 -17.56 -5.24 0.08
N ALA A 198 -17.66 -4.00 -0.39
CA ALA A 198 -16.93 -2.84 0.14
C ALA A 198 -17.20 -2.64 1.63
N THR A 199 -18.47 -2.68 2.03
CA THR A 199 -18.91 -2.51 3.42
C THR A 199 -18.27 -3.56 4.35
N ARG A 200 -18.29 -4.83 3.97
CA ARG A 200 -17.62 -5.88 4.74
C ARG A 200 -16.11 -5.66 4.85
N THR A 201 -15.49 -5.27 3.75
CA THR A 201 -14.06 -4.96 3.71
C THR A 201 -13.74 -3.75 4.57
N PHE A 202 -14.53 -2.69 4.47
CA PHE A 202 -14.40 -1.48 5.29
C PHE A 202 -14.45 -1.82 6.79
N VAL A 203 -15.47 -2.54 7.24
CA VAL A 203 -15.64 -2.91 8.66
C VAL A 203 -14.45 -3.73 9.17
N ALA A 204 -13.95 -4.69 8.37
CA ALA A 204 -12.80 -5.50 8.74
C ALA A 204 -11.53 -4.65 8.98
N TYR A 205 -11.36 -3.56 8.25
CA TYR A 205 -10.24 -2.63 8.44
C TYR A 205 -10.54 -1.54 9.48
N ALA A 206 -11.71 -0.91 9.46
CA ALA A 206 -12.08 0.17 10.37
C ALA A 206 -12.01 -0.24 11.85
N THR A 207 -12.16 -1.54 12.14
CA THR A 207 -12.05 -2.12 13.48
C THR A 207 -10.62 -2.49 13.90
N VAL A 208 -9.63 -2.34 13.02
CA VAL A 208 -8.21 -2.47 13.37
C VAL A 208 -7.73 -1.14 13.97
N PRO A 209 -7.09 -1.13 15.15
CA PRO A 209 -6.79 0.10 15.88
C PRO A 209 -6.10 1.21 15.06
N VAL A 210 -5.18 0.86 14.16
CA VAL A 210 -4.48 1.84 13.33
C VAL A 210 -5.43 2.56 12.36
N TYR A 211 -6.44 1.86 11.84
CA TYR A 211 -7.45 2.44 10.94
C TYR A 211 -8.56 3.15 11.73
N THR A 212 -9.00 2.62 12.87
CA THR A 212 -9.92 3.33 13.77
C THR A 212 -9.37 4.74 14.09
N GLU A 213 -8.10 4.81 14.50
CA GLU A 213 -7.43 6.07 14.78
C GLU A 213 -7.22 6.94 13.52
N PHE A 214 -7.10 6.33 12.34
CA PHE A 214 -7.02 7.07 11.08
C PHE A 214 -8.34 7.77 10.78
N PHE A 215 -9.45 7.07 10.84
CA PHE A 215 -10.78 7.67 10.61
C PHE A 215 -11.13 8.72 11.67
N ARG A 216 -10.74 8.53 12.93
CA ARG A 216 -10.85 9.57 13.97
C ARG A 216 -10.08 10.84 13.59
N TRP A 217 -8.85 10.69 13.13
CA TRP A 217 -8.02 11.80 12.70
C TRP A 217 -8.58 12.53 11.47
N LEU A 218 -9.25 11.81 10.57
CA LEU A 218 -9.95 12.38 9.42
C LEU A 218 -11.26 13.09 9.79
N GLY A 219 -11.76 12.95 11.02
CA GLY A 219 -13.00 13.58 11.48
C GLY A 219 -14.23 12.66 11.45
N HIS A 220 -14.06 11.37 11.12
CA HIS A 220 -15.15 10.40 11.04
C HIS A 220 -15.34 9.57 12.31
N GLY A 221 -14.83 10.03 13.47
CA GLY A 221 -14.92 9.31 14.74
C GLY A 221 -16.35 8.92 15.09
N ASP A 222 -17.26 9.90 15.13
CA ASP A 222 -18.66 9.69 15.51
C ASP A 222 -19.39 8.71 14.57
N GLU A 223 -18.98 8.65 13.30
CA GLU A 223 -19.59 7.76 12.31
C GLU A 223 -19.14 6.31 12.47
N ILE A 224 -17.89 6.07 12.89
CA ILE A 224 -17.33 4.72 12.99
C ILE A 224 -17.42 4.11 14.40
N GLU A 225 -17.55 4.92 15.48
CA GLU A 225 -17.62 4.41 16.86
C GLU A 225 -18.71 3.34 17.05
N PRO A 226 -19.96 3.51 16.56
CA PRO A 226 -20.99 2.51 16.75
C PRO A 226 -20.65 1.15 16.15
N LEU A 227 -19.99 1.12 14.99
CA LEU A 227 -19.56 -0.15 14.38
C LEU A 227 -18.38 -0.78 15.12
N VAL A 228 -17.44 0.03 15.64
CA VAL A 228 -16.29 -0.43 16.41
C VAL A 228 -16.76 -1.04 17.72
N ASP A 229 -17.71 -0.41 18.40
CA ASP A 229 -18.31 -0.91 19.64
C ASP A 229 -19.06 -2.23 19.42
N ALA A 230 -19.88 -2.33 18.38
CA ALA A 230 -20.57 -3.56 18.01
C ALA A 230 -19.56 -4.69 17.69
N TRP A 231 -18.51 -4.37 16.94
CA TRP A 231 -17.45 -5.33 16.63
C TRP A 231 -16.72 -5.85 17.87
N ASN A 232 -16.34 -4.96 18.77
CA ASN A 232 -15.66 -5.30 20.03
C ASN A 232 -16.58 -6.06 20.99
N GLY A 233 -17.88 -5.79 20.95
CA GLY A 233 -18.92 -6.54 21.65
C GLY A 233 -19.22 -7.92 21.04
N GLY A 234 -18.59 -8.28 19.91
CA GLY A 234 -18.76 -9.59 19.23
C GLY A 234 -19.92 -9.63 18.22
N ASP A 235 -20.70 -8.56 18.09
CA ASP A 235 -21.82 -8.49 17.14
C ASP A 235 -21.32 -8.03 15.75
N ARG A 236 -20.77 -9.00 15.01
CA ARG A 236 -20.20 -8.77 13.66
C ARG A 236 -21.26 -8.34 12.65
N LYS A 237 -22.48 -8.88 12.77
CA LYS A 237 -23.58 -8.53 11.88
C LYS A 237 -23.98 -7.07 12.10
N ARG A 238 -24.17 -6.70 13.35
CA ARG A 238 -24.52 -5.31 13.71
C ARG A 238 -23.44 -4.32 13.30
N ALA A 239 -22.17 -4.66 13.43
CA ALA A 239 -21.07 -3.81 12.97
C ALA A 239 -21.15 -3.51 11.46
N VAL A 240 -21.51 -4.51 10.63
CA VAL A 240 -21.71 -4.30 9.18
C VAL A 240 -22.94 -3.43 8.90
N GLU A 241 -24.04 -3.61 9.63
CA GLU A 241 -25.27 -2.80 9.50
C GLU A 241 -25.05 -1.32 9.89
N LEU A 242 -24.08 -1.06 10.78
CA LEU A 242 -23.75 0.28 11.27
C LEU A 242 -22.66 0.99 10.43
N ALA A 243 -22.15 0.34 9.39
CA ALA A 243 -21.14 0.98 8.55
C ALA A 243 -21.69 2.23 7.83
N PRO A 244 -20.99 3.37 7.86
CA PRO A 244 -21.43 4.58 7.21
C PRO A 244 -21.30 4.46 5.68
N GLU A 245 -22.43 4.24 5.01
CA GLU A 245 -22.48 3.95 3.56
C GLU A 245 -21.78 5.04 2.74
N GLN A 246 -22.00 6.31 3.06
CA GLN A 246 -21.39 7.42 2.33
C GLN A 246 -19.86 7.37 2.42
N LEU A 247 -19.31 7.10 3.59
CA LEU A 247 -17.87 6.98 3.80
C LEU A 247 -17.30 5.77 3.01
N VAL A 248 -18.02 4.65 2.97
CA VAL A 248 -17.64 3.49 2.16
C VAL A 248 -17.60 3.86 0.67
N ARG A 249 -18.62 4.57 0.16
CA ARG A 249 -18.67 5.03 -1.23
C ARG A 249 -17.55 6.02 -1.58
N GLU A 250 -17.08 6.80 -0.63
CA GLU A 250 -15.97 7.72 -0.84
C GLU A 250 -14.60 7.03 -0.95
N ILE A 251 -14.45 5.85 -0.36
CA ILE A 251 -13.17 5.12 -0.26
C ILE A 251 -12.98 4.12 -1.40
N PHE A 252 -14.05 3.40 -1.79
CA PHE A 252 -13.96 2.28 -2.71
C PHE A 252 -14.34 2.67 -4.14
N LEU A 253 -13.71 2.03 -5.11
CA LEU A 253 -14.08 2.14 -6.51
C LEU A 253 -15.15 1.07 -6.81
N LEU A 254 -16.39 1.50 -6.98
CA LEU A 254 -17.56 0.63 -7.16
C LEU A 254 -18.14 0.74 -8.57
N GLY A 255 -18.80 -0.32 -9.02
CA GLY A 255 -19.55 -0.30 -10.28
C GLY A 255 -18.69 -0.53 -11.54
N PRO A 256 -19.14 -0.04 -12.70
CA PRO A 256 -18.44 -0.25 -13.98
C PRO A 256 -17.09 0.49 -14.01
N VAL A 257 -16.17 -0.04 -14.80
CA VAL A 257 -14.78 0.47 -14.88
C VAL A 257 -14.73 1.95 -15.28
N GLU A 258 -15.64 2.38 -16.14
CA GLU A 258 -15.73 3.76 -16.60
C GLU A 258 -16.00 4.73 -15.43
N ALA A 259 -16.96 4.42 -14.56
CA ALA A 259 -17.26 5.21 -13.37
C ALA A 259 -16.09 5.18 -12.36
N GLN A 260 -15.42 4.04 -12.24
CA GLN A 260 -14.23 3.93 -11.39
C GLN A 260 -13.06 4.78 -11.93
N ARG A 261 -12.90 4.89 -13.25
CA ARG A 261 -11.89 5.78 -13.87
C ARG A 261 -12.18 7.25 -13.61
N GLU A 262 -13.45 7.66 -13.73
CA GLU A 262 -13.88 9.03 -13.38
C GLU A 262 -13.55 9.34 -11.91
N ARG A 263 -13.84 8.40 -11.02
CA ARG A 263 -13.53 8.54 -9.60
C ARG A 263 -12.02 8.64 -9.33
N LEU A 264 -11.19 7.88 -10.04
CA LEU A 264 -9.73 7.98 -9.95
C LEU A 264 -9.21 9.35 -10.42
N ALA A 265 -9.83 9.94 -11.45
CA ALA A 265 -9.48 11.28 -11.89
C ALA A 265 -9.77 12.33 -10.80
N GLU A 266 -10.90 12.22 -10.08
CA GLU A 266 -11.19 13.10 -8.94
C GLU A 266 -10.11 13.01 -7.83
N PHE A 267 -9.63 11.81 -7.53
CA PHE A 267 -8.52 11.63 -6.58
C PHE A 267 -7.21 12.24 -7.08
N ALA A 268 -6.92 12.11 -8.37
CA ALA A 268 -5.74 12.71 -8.99
C ALA A 268 -5.83 14.24 -8.96
N ASP A 269 -6.97 14.83 -9.31
CA ASP A 269 -7.21 16.27 -9.24
C ASP A 269 -7.10 16.81 -7.79
N ALA A 270 -7.48 16.00 -6.81
CA ALA A 270 -7.35 16.32 -5.39
C ALA A 270 -5.90 16.19 -4.87
N GLY A 271 -4.96 15.58 -5.62
CA GLY A 271 -3.53 15.56 -5.32
C GLY A 271 -2.91 14.18 -5.06
N ILE A 272 -3.61 13.08 -5.32
CA ILE A 272 -3.01 11.74 -5.37
C ILE A 272 -2.21 11.60 -6.66
N THR A 273 -0.91 11.30 -6.55
CA THR A 273 -0.02 11.22 -7.72
C THR A 273 0.08 9.82 -8.32
N THR A 274 -0.21 8.79 -7.53
CA THR A 274 -0.13 7.39 -7.97
C THR A 274 -1.31 6.60 -7.42
N ALA A 275 -2.17 6.11 -8.31
CA ALA A 275 -3.26 5.21 -7.96
C ALA A 275 -2.80 3.75 -8.02
N VAL A 276 -2.87 3.04 -6.89
CA VAL A 276 -2.53 1.63 -6.77
C VAL A 276 -3.81 0.80 -6.71
N LEU A 277 -4.13 0.08 -7.78
CA LEU A 277 -5.37 -0.67 -7.88
C LEU A 277 -5.25 -2.06 -7.25
N ALA A 278 -6.10 -2.34 -6.27
CA ALA A 278 -6.33 -3.68 -5.73
C ALA A 278 -7.62 -4.23 -6.35
N LEU A 279 -7.49 -5.05 -7.38
CA LEU A 279 -8.61 -5.59 -8.15
C LEU A 279 -9.27 -6.73 -7.37
N SER A 280 -10.48 -6.51 -6.84
CA SER A 280 -11.27 -7.50 -6.10
C SER A 280 -12.19 -8.26 -7.05
N CYS A 281 -11.63 -9.24 -7.75
CA CYS A 281 -12.37 -10.07 -8.71
C CYS A 281 -11.80 -11.49 -8.78
N PRO A 282 -12.54 -12.46 -9.35
CA PRO A 282 -12.01 -13.78 -9.69
C PRO A 282 -10.78 -13.66 -10.63
N PRO A 283 -9.77 -14.54 -10.51
CA PRO A 283 -8.57 -14.50 -11.36
C PRO A 283 -8.85 -14.49 -12.86
N ALA A 284 -9.91 -15.14 -13.31
CA ALA A 284 -10.31 -15.16 -14.70
C ALA A 284 -10.74 -13.80 -15.28
N GLU A 285 -11.15 -12.87 -14.42
CA GLU A 285 -11.57 -11.52 -14.82
C GLU A 285 -10.42 -10.49 -14.80
N LEU A 286 -9.31 -10.81 -14.15
CA LEU A 286 -8.16 -9.90 -14.04
C LEU A 286 -7.71 -9.34 -15.42
N PRO A 287 -7.57 -10.16 -16.48
CA PRO A 287 -7.15 -9.64 -17.80
C PRO A 287 -8.09 -8.56 -18.34
N ARG A 288 -9.41 -8.76 -18.20
CA ARG A 288 -10.42 -7.80 -18.63
C ARG A 288 -10.34 -6.48 -17.86
N LEU A 289 -10.16 -6.57 -16.55
CA LEU A 289 -10.07 -5.37 -15.71
C LEU A 289 -8.77 -4.61 -15.97
N ILE A 290 -7.65 -5.30 -16.14
CA ILE A 290 -6.37 -4.67 -16.51
C ILE A 290 -6.54 -3.86 -17.79
N ASP A 291 -7.16 -4.45 -18.83
CA ASP A 291 -7.42 -3.73 -20.09
C ASP A 291 -8.42 -2.57 -19.92
N GLY A 292 -9.40 -2.73 -19.05
CA GLY A 292 -10.41 -1.71 -18.76
C GLY A 292 -9.83 -0.44 -18.11
N PHE A 293 -8.82 -0.59 -17.25
CA PHE A 293 -8.08 0.52 -16.65
C PHE A 293 -6.85 0.95 -17.44
N ALA A 294 -6.60 0.35 -18.61
CA ALA A 294 -5.43 0.63 -19.42
C ALA A 294 -5.21 2.14 -19.64
N VAL A 295 -4.00 2.59 -19.39
CA VAL A 295 -3.53 3.95 -19.68
C VAL A 295 -2.95 3.91 -21.10
N ARG A 296 -3.82 3.94 -22.10
CA ARG A 296 -3.35 4.02 -23.51
C ARG A 296 -2.99 5.47 -23.81
N PRO A 297 -1.85 5.70 -24.48
CA PRO A 297 -1.49 7.02 -24.98
C PRO A 297 -2.46 7.54 -26.03
#